data_6e510a90f67d01236a1c4e7f12f58e33
#
_entry.id   6e510a90f67d01236a1c4e7f12f58e33
#
_cell.length_a   1.000
_cell.length_b   1.000
_cell.length_c   1.000
_cell.angle_alpha   90.00
_cell.angle_beta   90.00
_cell.angle_gamma   90.00
#
_symmetry.space_group_name_H-M   'P 1'
#
loop_
_entity.id
_entity.type
_entity.pdbx_description
1 polymer ?
#
loop_
_entity_poly.entity_id
_entity_poly.type
_entity_poly.pdbx_seq_one_letter_code
_entity_poly.pdbx_strand_id
1 'polypeptide(L)'
;LPRIVGLAQALEWMYAAPILTADEALAGRLVRSVHEPEDLLAAAYELARSFVVGKSPVALALTRQLVYRNVGVENPLQAHLADSLGMYYTSISDGHEGVAAFLEKRAPNFTGRASDLPRITPHR
;
A
#
# COMPACT_ATOMS: atom_id res chain seq x y z
N LEU A 1 4.09 -15.24 4.75
CA LEU A 1 3.87 -15.30 6.19
C LEU A 1 4.99 -14.59 6.96
N PRO A 2 6.29 -14.93 6.83
CA PRO A 2 7.37 -14.34 7.65
C PRO A 2 7.47 -12.81 7.61
N ARG A 3 7.17 -12.19 6.47
CA ARG A 3 7.20 -10.72 6.31
C ARG A 3 6.07 -9.99 7.05
N ILE A 4 5.05 -10.69 7.47
CA ILE A 4 3.90 -10.11 8.18
C ILE A 4 4.06 -10.33 9.68
N VAL A 5 4.24 -11.58 10.11
CA VAL A 5 4.26 -11.96 11.52
C VAL A 5 5.67 -12.05 12.12
N GLY A 6 6.71 -11.90 11.30
CA GLY A 6 8.11 -12.11 11.69
C GLY A 6 8.54 -13.57 11.52
N LEU A 7 9.87 -13.78 11.48
CA LEU A 7 10.43 -15.09 11.17
C LEU A 7 10.14 -16.15 12.25
N ALA A 8 10.31 -15.78 13.52
CA ALA A 8 10.15 -16.72 14.63
C ALA A 8 8.70 -17.23 14.71
N GLN A 9 7.73 -16.35 14.72
CA GLN A 9 6.31 -16.70 14.76
C GLN A 9 5.88 -17.49 13.53
N ALA A 10 6.42 -17.14 12.36
CA ALA A 10 6.13 -17.88 11.13
C ALA A 10 6.65 -19.31 11.19
N LEU A 11 7.86 -19.52 11.71
CA LEU A 11 8.43 -20.86 11.87
C LEU A 11 7.65 -21.69 12.90
N GLU A 12 7.30 -21.10 14.03
CA GLU A 12 6.48 -21.75 15.05
C GLU A 12 5.17 -22.26 14.45
N TRP A 13 4.43 -21.41 13.74
CA TRP A 13 3.16 -21.78 13.12
C TRP A 13 3.33 -22.80 11.99
N MET A 14 4.38 -22.69 11.19
CA MET A 14 4.63 -23.66 10.12
C MET A 14 5.04 -25.04 10.65
N TYR A 15 5.80 -25.10 11.77
CA TYR A 15 6.21 -26.38 12.35
C TYR A 15 5.10 -27.03 13.17
N ALA A 16 4.36 -26.25 13.95
CA ALA A 16 3.27 -26.75 14.77
C ALA A 16 1.98 -27.02 13.95
N ALA A 17 1.84 -26.35 12.79
CA ALA A 17 0.68 -26.40 11.92
C ALA A 17 -0.68 -26.28 12.66
N PRO A 18 -0.86 -25.31 13.59
CA PRO A 18 -2.09 -25.18 14.33
C PRO A 18 -3.22 -24.66 13.44
N ILE A 19 -4.46 -24.96 13.82
CA ILE A 19 -5.63 -24.22 13.30
C ILE A 19 -5.79 -22.97 14.16
N LEU A 20 -5.45 -21.82 13.61
CA LEU A 20 -5.51 -20.54 14.30
C LEU A 20 -6.95 -20.03 14.40
N THR A 21 -7.32 -19.56 15.58
CA THR A 21 -8.53 -18.75 15.76
C THR A 21 -8.31 -17.33 15.20
N ALA A 22 -9.39 -16.57 15.03
CA ALA A 22 -9.31 -15.17 14.60
C ALA A 22 -8.52 -14.31 15.59
N ASP A 23 -8.69 -14.53 16.88
CA ASP A 23 -8.00 -13.80 17.94
C ASP A 23 -6.50 -14.12 17.98
N GLU A 24 -6.11 -15.37 17.79
CA GLU A 24 -4.70 -15.77 17.66
C GLU A 24 -4.06 -15.15 16.42
N ALA A 25 -4.78 -15.11 15.30
CA ALA A 25 -4.32 -14.45 14.09
C ALA A 25 -4.15 -12.93 14.28
N LEU A 26 -5.04 -12.29 15.06
CA LEU A 26 -4.93 -10.89 15.45
C LEU A 26 -3.74 -10.64 16.37
N ALA A 27 -3.60 -11.46 17.42
CA ALA A 27 -2.48 -11.36 18.36
C ALA A 27 -1.13 -11.55 17.67
N GLY A 28 -1.05 -12.48 16.72
CA GLY A 28 0.12 -12.71 15.87
C GLY A 28 0.29 -11.71 14.72
N ARG A 29 -0.55 -10.70 14.63
CA ARG A 29 -0.51 -9.65 13.58
C ARG A 29 -0.69 -10.17 12.15
N LEU A 30 -1.27 -11.37 11.98
CA LEU A 30 -1.58 -11.92 10.66
C LEU A 30 -2.73 -11.15 10.01
N VAL A 31 -3.73 -10.75 10.80
CA VAL A 31 -4.85 -9.91 10.40
C VAL A 31 -4.82 -8.59 11.18
N ARG A 32 -5.40 -7.55 10.59
CA ARG A 32 -5.44 -6.20 11.18
C ARG A 32 -6.47 -6.07 12.28
N SER A 33 -7.63 -6.67 12.07
CA SER A 33 -8.80 -6.59 12.95
C SER A 33 -9.68 -7.81 12.77
N VAL A 34 -10.49 -8.08 13.77
CA VAL A 34 -11.53 -9.12 13.77
C VAL A 34 -12.87 -8.41 13.96
N HIS A 35 -13.88 -8.86 13.25
CA HIS A 35 -15.21 -8.29 13.26
C HIS A 35 -16.24 -9.42 13.33
N GLU A 36 -17.42 -9.13 13.86
CA GLU A 36 -18.57 -10.03 13.72
C GLU A 36 -18.91 -10.19 12.24
N PRO A 37 -19.46 -11.35 11.83
CA PRO A 37 -19.72 -11.65 10.41
C PRO A 37 -20.58 -10.59 9.72
N GLU A 38 -21.55 -10.01 10.39
CA GLU A 38 -22.46 -8.97 9.89
C GLU A 38 -21.75 -7.63 9.67
N ASP A 39 -20.72 -7.32 10.44
CA ASP A 39 -19.99 -6.05 10.42
C ASP A 39 -18.77 -6.06 9.49
N LEU A 40 -18.28 -7.25 9.13
CA LEU A 40 -17.03 -7.43 8.40
C LEU A 40 -16.99 -6.65 7.08
N LEU A 41 -18.04 -6.74 6.27
CA LEU A 41 -18.07 -6.08 4.97
C LEU A 41 -18.14 -4.55 5.10
N ALA A 42 -18.92 -4.05 6.07
CA ALA A 42 -19.01 -2.62 6.32
C ALA A 42 -17.65 -2.03 6.72
N ALA A 43 -16.97 -2.68 7.67
CA ALA A 43 -15.62 -2.29 8.12
C ALA A 43 -14.58 -2.38 6.98
N ALA A 44 -14.65 -3.41 6.15
CA ALA A 44 -13.75 -3.57 5.01
C ALA A 44 -13.95 -2.47 3.96
N TYR A 45 -15.20 -2.10 3.65
CA TYR A 45 -15.48 -1.01 2.72
C TYR A 45 -15.10 0.36 3.29
N GLU A 46 -15.30 0.60 4.57
CA GLU A 46 -14.85 1.82 5.23
C GLU A 46 -13.32 1.96 5.13
N LEU A 47 -12.59 0.90 5.45
CA LEU A 47 -11.14 0.86 5.30
C LEU A 47 -10.72 1.11 3.85
N ALA A 48 -11.36 0.46 2.88
CA ALA A 48 -11.05 0.63 1.46
C ALA A 48 -11.29 2.08 1.00
N ARG A 49 -12.39 2.71 1.42
CA ARG A 49 -12.68 4.12 1.14
C ARG A 49 -11.61 5.05 1.71
N SER A 50 -11.10 4.76 2.91
CA SER A 50 -10.05 5.58 3.53
C SER A 50 -8.76 5.63 2.71
N PHE A 51 -8.52 4.62 1.86
CA PHE A 51 -7.36 4.57 0.98
C PHE A 51 -7.54 5.39 -0.31
N VAL A 52 -8.76 5.59 -0.78
CA VAL A 52 -9.02 6.17 -2.11
C VAL A 52 -9.64 7.58 -2.07
N VAL A 53 -10.45 7.87 -1.06
CA VAL A 53 -11.12 9.17 -0.97
C VAL A 53 -10.10 10.29 -0.75
N GLY A 54 -10.10 11.29 -1.65
CA GLY A 54 -9.19 12.43 -1.59
C GLY A 54 -7.71 12.07 -1.84
N LYS A 55 -7.43 10.92 -2.47
CA LYS A 55 -6.07 10.49 -2.81
C LYS A 55 -5.91 10.37 -4.32
N SER A 56 -4.72 10.70 -4.82
CA SER A 56 -4.39 10.50 -6.23
C SER A 56 -4.31 9.00 -6.54
N PRO A 57 -5.08 8.48 -7.51
CA PRO A 57 -4.97 7.10 -7.96
C PRO A 57 -3.57 6.76 -8.50
N VAL A 58 -2.93 7.73 -9.13
CA VAL A 58 -1.55 7.63 -9.64
C VAL A 58 -0.56 7.44 -8.49
N ALA A 59 -0.63 8.29 -7.46
CA ALA A 59 0.26 8.18 -6.31
C ALA A 59 0.07 6.86 -5.55
N LEU A 60 -1.16 6.41 -5.37
CA LEU A 60 -1.46 5.12 -4.73
C LEU A 60 -0.86 3.95 -5.52
N ALA A 61 -1.03 3.95 -6.84
CA ALA A 61 -0.51 2.89 -7.68
C ALA A 61 1.03 2.87 -7.70
N LEU A 62 1.67 4.05 -7.78
CA LEU A 62 3.13 4.18 -7.68
C LEU A 62 3.66 3.72 -6.34
N THR A 63 3.07 4.17 -5.23
CA THR A 63 3.45 3.75 -3.88
C THR A 63 3.40 2.22 -3.75
N ARG A 64 2.31 1.60 -4.22
CA ARG A 64 2.19 0.15 -4.20
C ARG A 64 3.29 -0.54 -5.02
N GLN A 65 3.55 -0.06 -6.23
CA GLN A 65 4.61 -0.63 -7.09
C GLN A 65 5.99 -0.49 -6.43
N LEU A 66 6.32 0.69 -5.90
CA LEU A 66 7.60 0.95 -5.26
C LEU A 66 7.81 0.07 -4.01
N VAL A 67 6.80 -0.07 -3.17
CA VAL A 67 6.88 -0.93 -1.98
C VAL A 67 7.15 -2.37 -2.39
N TYR A 68 6.34 -2.96 -3.29
CA TYR A 68 6.53 -4.35 -3.70
C TYR A 68 7.86 -4.59 -4.42
N ARG A 69 8.30 -3.63 -5.24
CA ARG A 69 9.57 -3.73 -5.94
C ARG A 69 10.76 -3.71 -4.99
N ASN A 70 10.73 -2.82 -4.02
CA ASN A 70 11.91 -2.52 -3.20
C ASN A 70 12.05 -3.38 -1.95
N VAL A 71 11.05 -4.18 -1.62
CA VAL A 71 11.07 -5.08 -0.42
C VAL A 71 12.26 -6.06 -0.40
N GLY A 72 12.83 -6.43 -1.54
CA GLY A 72 13.96 -7.35 -1.62
C GLY A 72 15.21 -6.74 -2.27
N VAL A 73 15.26 -5.41 -2.44
CA VAL A 73 16.40 -4.73 -3.07
C VAL A 73 17.47 -4.47 -2.02
N GLU A 74 18.66 -5.02 -2.24
CA GLU A 74 19.81 -4.83 -1.34
C GLU A 74 20.51 -3.49 -1.56
N ASN A 75 20.44 -2.94 -2.79
CA ASN A 75 21.11 -1.69 -3.13
C ASN A 75 20.15 -0.49 -3.03
N PRO A 76 20.34 0.41 -2.06
CA PRO A 76 19.48 1.58 -1.86
C PRO A 76 19.41 2.51 -3.09
N LEU A 77 20.46 2.56 -3.92
CA LEU A 77 20.49 3.38 -5.12
C LEU A 77 19.41 2.97 -6.13
N GLN A 78 19.15 1.68 -6.28
CA GLN A 78 18.08 1.19 -7.17
C GLN A 78 16.70 1.63 -6.68
N ALA A 79 16.47 1.59 -5.38
CA ALA A 79 15.24 2.07 -4.78
C ALA A 79 15.10 3.58 -5.00
N HIS A 80 16.18 4.35 -4.77
CA HIS A 80 16.21 5.80 -4.96
C HIS A 80 15.92 6.22 -6.40
N LEU A 81 16.51 5.55 -7.39
CA LEU A 81 16.27 5.85 -8.81
C LEU A 81 14.79 5.60 -9.20
N ALA A 82 14.20 4.51 -8.72
CA ALA A 82 12.81 4.20 -8.99
C ALA A 82 11.86 5.21 -8.32
N ASP A 83 12.15 5.59 -7.07
CA ASP A 83 11.40 6.59 -6.32
C ASP A 83 11.49 7.97 -6.98
N SER A 84 12.68 8.39 -7.40
CA SER A 84 12.90 9.67 -8.09
C SER A 84 12.09 9.77 -9.39
N LEU A 85 12.00 8.70 -10.17
CA LEU A 85 11.13 8.65 -11.35
C LEU A 85 9.66 8.78 -10.98
N GLY A 86 9.22 8.11 -9.92
CA GLY A 86 7.86 8.21 -9.39
C GLY A 86 7.54 9.64 -8.93
N MET A 87 8.44 10.26 -8.19
CA MET A 87 8.30 11.65 -7.75
C MET A 87 8.25 12.62 -8.93
N TYR A 88 9.15 12.47 -9.90
CA TYR A 88 9.13 13.30 -11.09
C TYR A 88 7.80 13.18 -11.84
N TYR A 89 7.33 11.96 -12.07
CA TYR A 89 6.06 11.72 -12.75
C TYR A 89 4.86 12.34 -12.01
N THR A 90 4.79 12.17 -10.70
CA THR A 90 3.73 12.76 -9.90
C THR A 90 3.82 14.29 -9.87
N SER A 91 5.03 14.87 -9.86
CA SER A 91 5.22 16.32 -9.84
C SER A 91 4.69 17.01 -11.10
N ILE A 92 4.75 16.36 -12.27
CA ILE A 92 4.24 16.90 -13.54
C ILE A 92 2.78 16.51 -13.82
N SER A 93 2.12 15.81 -12.92
CA SER A 93 0.73 15.35 -13.05
C SER A 93 -0.11 15.75 -11.83
N ASP A 94 -0.71 14.79 -11.15
CA ASP A 94 -1.59 15.00 -9.98
C ASP A 94 -0.93 15.78 -8.82
N GLY A 95 0.39 15.83 -8.75
CA GLY A 95 1.12 16.56 -7.71
C GLY A 95 0.83 18.05 -7.70
N HIS A 96 0.62 18.69 -8.87
CA HIS A 96 0.23 20.09 -8.96
C HIS A 96 -1.12 20.34 -8.28
N GLU A 97 -2.10 19.50 -8.58
CA GLU A 97 -3.42 19.59 -7.94
C GLU A 97 -3.33 19.35 -6.43
N GLY A 98 -2.54 18.37 -6.01
CA GLY A 98 -2.33 18.09 -4.58
C GLY A 98 -1.78 19.28 -3.81
N VAL A 99 -0.78 19.96 -4.37
CA VAL A 99 -0.18 21.18 -3.77
C VAL A 99 -1.17 22.34 -3.79
N ALA A 100 -1.85 22.60 -4.92
CA ALA A 100 -2.81 23.66 -5.03
C ALA A 100 -3.98 23.49 -4.04
N ALA A 101 -4.57 22.31 -3.99
CA ALA A 101 -5.66 22.00 -3.06
C ALA A 101 -5.23 22.16 -1.59
N PHE A 102 -4.00 21.76 -1.25
CA PHE A 102 -3.45 21.93 0.10
C PHE A 102 -3.30 23.42 0.48
N LEU A 103 -2.73 24.23 -0.41
CA LEU A 103 -2.54 25.67 -0.18
C LEU A 103 -3.88 26.42 -0.09
N GLU A 104 -4.83 26.05 -0.95
CA GLU A 104 -6.17 26.66 -1.01
C GLU A 104 -7.13 26.08 0.04
N LYS A 105 -6.70 25.08 0.83
CA LYS A 105 -7.51 24.40 1.87
C LYS A 105 -8.84 23.84 1.34
N ARG A 106 -8.83 23.31 0.14
CA ARG A 106 -9.96 22.64 -0.50
C ARG A 106 -9.73 21.15 -0.72
N ALA A 107 -10.78 20.43 -1.00
CA ALA A 107 -10.64 19.03 -1.44
C ALA A 107 -9.94 18.97 -2.82
N PRO A 108 -9.00 18.04 -3.02
CA PRO A 108 -8.33 17.86 -4.30
C PRO A 108 -9.27 17.19 -5.31
N ASN A 109 -9.08 17.53 -6.60
CA ASN A 109 -9.77 16.91 -7.72
C ASN A 109 -8.76 16.24 -8.66
N PHE A 110 -8.33 15.04 -8.31
CA PHE A 110 -7.37 14.28 -9.10
C PHE A 110 -8.02 13.71 -10.36
N THR A 111 -7.40 13.94 -11.52
CA THR A 111 -7.87 13.46 -12.83
C THR A 111 -7.01 12.34 -13.41
N GLY A 112 -5.84 12.08 -12.83
CA GLY A 112 -4.94 11.04 -13.24
C GLY A 112 -5.53 9.64 -13.03
N ARG A 113 -5.11 8.69 -13.88
CA ARG A 113 -5.56 7.30 -13.80
C ARG A 113 -4.36 6.38 -13.56
N ALA A 114 -4.54 5.40 -12.69
CA ALA A 114 -3.52 4.38 -12.44
C ALA A 114 -3.16 3.55 -13.70
N SER A 115 -4.10 3.44 -14.67
CA SER A 115 -3.89 2.78 -15.97
C SER A 115 -2.91 3.52 -16.88
N ASP A 116 -2.75 4.82 -16.67
CA ASP A 116 -1.95 5.68 -17.55
C ASP A 116 -0.51 5.83 -17.06
N LEU A 117 -0.16 5.10 -15.99
CA LEU A 117 1.18 5.10 -15.42
C LEU A 117 2.21 4.58 -16.42
N PRO A 118 3.33 5.29 -16.61
CA PRO A 118 4.45 4.75 -17.36
C PRO A 118 4.99 3.51 -16.62
N ARG A 119 5.47 2.54 -17.37
CA ARG A 119 6.17 1.39 -16.78
C ARG A 119 7.51 1.86 -16.22
N ILE A 120 7.56 2.11 -14.93
CA ILE A 120 8.79 2.52 -14.21
C ILE A 120 9.77 1.34 -14.08
N THR A 121 9.33 0.13 -14.41
CA THR A 121 10.18 -1.06 -14.34
C THR A 121 10.81 -1.36 -15.69
N PRO A 122 12.15 -1.50 -15.79
CA PRO A 122 12.74 -2.13 -16.96
C PRO A 122 12.18 -3.55 -17.12
N HIS A 123 11.87 -3.92 -18.34
CA HIS A 123 11.50 -5.30 -18.64
C HIS A 123 12.64 -6.23 -18.20
N ARG A 124 12.32 -7.28 -17.46
CA ARG A 124 13.20 -8.43 -17.34
C ARG A 124 13.19 -9.19 -18.64
#